data_9dd2b21fccf5c1488e17cadf09b654d0
#
_entry.id   9dd2b21fccf5c1488e17cadf09b654d0
#
_cell.length_a   1.000
_cell.length_b   1.000
_cell.length_c   1.000
_cell.angle_alpha   90.00
_cell.angle_beta   90.00
_cell.angle_gamma   90.00
#
_symmetry.space_group_name_H-M   'P 1'
#
loop_
_entity.id
_entity.type
_entity.pdbx_description
1 polymer ?
#
loop_
_entity_poly.entity_id
_entity_poly.type
_entity_poly.pdbx_seq_one_letter_code
_entity_poly.pdbx_strand_id
1 'polypeptide(L)'
;MTLLSVFAPVLLALASVANAQCGSGKPDVVVNGKTGAYTAVKGSQQLYSGNNYLQAINTGLASVASGQRISVLASGSIGASTISLNNGQTFEVCGTIDVGFNSGRGAIRAIDKTGVKIPYLKMTGSPYFGLQFSGVKDLTLGTINMALSDGLGIRFDRDGKPNSNVVMGTITVTGAGSHAVETWNIDGLTVTSVIAKDVGECGLLIQNTRNAKVGLVDGTNVATGTGYATLRFANQNGRYADGSYPANVNIDKVVSRGGGRGIFCVSESGGAVIKNIYLSNNGNNAILIENCYNVAIQGGKVNGGGEVRISARSEFANTRDISLAIEVNSNTVRESPCGQNMKFNIKGNAKLNIC
;
A
#
# COMPACT_ATOMS: atom_id res chain seq x y z
N MET A 1 42.08 -15.44 -34.16
CA MET A 1 41.45 -16.14 -33.01
C MET A 1 40.37 -15.21 -32.43
N THR A 2 39.16 -15.43 -32.87
CA THR A 2 37.99 -14.59 -32.51
C THR A 2 37.19 -15.35 -31.44
N LEU A 3 37.15 -14.82 -30.22
CA LEU A 3 36.32 -15.36 -29.15
C LEU A 3 34.88 -14.95 -29.37
N LEU A 4 34.00 -15.91 -29.68
CA LEU A 4 32.55 -15.74 -29.57
C LEU A 4 32.13 -15.87 -28.13
N SER A 5 31.64 -14.80 -27.54
CA SER A 5 30.94 -14.84 -26.25
C SER A 5 29.49 -15.24 -26.45
N VAL A 6 29.14 -16.44 -25.99
CA VAL A 6 27.76 -16.95 -25.97
C VAL A 6 27.05 -16.33 -24.77
N PHE A 7 26.12 -15.41 -25.02
CA PHE A 7 25.16 -14.95 -24.02
C PHE A 7 24.02 -15.96 -23.92
N ALA A 8 23.96 -16.70 -22.81
CA ALA A 8 22.81 -17.53 -22.48
C ALA A 8 21.69 -16.63 -21.92
N PRO A 9 20.45 -16.68 -22.44
CA PRO A 9 19.34 -15.96 -21.85
C PRO A 9 18.92 -16.64 -20.55
N VAL A 10 18.98 -15.89 -19.45
CA VAL A 10 18.38 -16.30 -18.17
C VAL A 10 16.87 -16.17 -18.33
N LEU A 11 16.18 -17.28 -18.59
CA LEU A 11 14.72 -17.37 -18.47
C LEU A 11 14.37 -17.20 -16.99
N LEU A 12 13.88 -16.01 -16.61
CA LEU A 12 13.12 -15.85 -15.38
C LEU A 12 11.79 -16.60 -15.55
N ALA A 13 11.68 -17.77 -14.96
CA ALA A 13 10.41 -18.45 -14.80
C ALA A 13 9.55 -17.61 -13.84
N LEU A 14 8.60 -16.85 -14.40
CA LEU A 14 7.47 -16.33 -13.68
C LEU A 14 6.64 -17.52 -13.22
N ALA A 15 6.88 -17.98 -12.00
CA ALA A 15 5.99 -18.91 -11.34
C ALA A 15 4.62 -18.23 -11.27
N SER A 16 3.68 -18.64 -12.11
CA SER A 16 2.27 -18.33 -11.98
C SER A 16 1.83 -18.88 -10.63
N VAL A 17 1.69 -18.00 -9.64
CA VAL A 17 1.03 -18.36 -8.38
C VAL A 17 -0.41 -18.66 -8.78
N ALA A 18 -0.75 -19.93 -8.97
CA ALA A 18 -2.12 -20.35 -9.09
C ALA A 18 -2.87 -19.72 -7.91
N ASN A 19 -3.91 -18.93 -8.19
CA ASN A 19 -4.77 -18.36 -7.16
C ASN A 19 -5.46 -19.52 -6.43
N ALA A 20 -4.79 -20.04 -5.39
CA ALA A 20 -5.41 -21.02 -4.52
C ALA A 20 -6.66 -20.36 -3.91
N GLN A 21 -7.80 -21.03 -4.07
CA GLN A 21 -9.04 -20.56 -3.47
C GLN A 21 -8.87 -20.49 -1.96
N CYS A 22 -9.37 -19.41 -1.32
CA CYS A 22 -9.33 -19.25 0.13
C CYS A 22 -9.90 -20.48 0.83
N GLY A 23 -9.23 -20.99 1.86
CA GLY A 23 -9.60 -22.20 2.58
C GLY A 23 -9.23 -23.51 1.86
N SER A 24 -8.61 -23.45 0.68
CA SER A 24 -8.21 -24.64 -0.05
C SER A 24 -7.03 -25.39 0.61
N GLY A 25 -6.87 -26.66 0.28
CA GLY A 25 -5.86 -27.52 0.87
C GLY A 25 -6.23 -27.98 2.30
N LYS A 26 -5.22 -28.28 3.12
CA LYS A 26 -5.42 -28.72 4.51
C LYS A 26 -4.85 -27.66 5.46
N PRO A 27 -5.64 -26.70 5.95
CA PRO A 27 -5.21 -25.84 7.04
C PRO A 27 -5.03 -26.65 8.32
N ASP A 28 -4.08 -26.25 9.17
CA ASP A 28 -3.84 -26.94 10.44
C ASP A 28 -5.00 -26.70 11.43
N VAL A 29 -5.57 -25.52 11.37
CA VAL A 29 -6.74 -25.12 12.17
C VAL A 29 -7.81 -24.51 11.28
N VAL A 30 -9.05 -24.86 11.54
CA VAL A 30 -10.24 -24.30 10.87
C VAL A 30 -11.16 -23.69 11.89
N VAL A 31 -11.58 -22.43 11.66
CA VAL A 31 -12.66 -21.77 12.39
C VAL A 31 -13.89 -21.74 11.52
N ASN A 32 -14.94 -22.44 11.94
CA ASN A 32 -16.22 -22.59 11.26
C ASN A 32 -17.37 -22.06 12.09
N GLY A 33 -18.53 -21.97 11.46
CA GLY A 33 -19.78 -21.65 12.11
C GLY A 33 -20.46 -20.41 11.58
N LYS A 34 -21.42 -19.94 12.32
CA LYS A 34 -22.22 -18.74 12.06
C LYS A 34 -22.51 -18.03 13.38
N THR A 35 -23.08 -16.84 13.29
CA THR A 35 -23.47 -16.06 14.47
C THR A 35 -24.19 -16.91 15.52
N GLY A 36 -23.63 -16.92 16.74
CA GLY A 36 -24.12 -17.69 17.86
C GLY A 36 -23.63 -19.13 17.98
N ALA A 37 -22.91 -19.67 16.98
CA ALA A 37 -22.38 -21.03 17.01
C ALA A 37 -21.08 -21.15 16.19
N TYR A 38 -19.95 -20.95 16.86
CA TYR A 38 -18.61 -21.03 16.28
C TYR A 38 -17.82 -22.22 16.83
N THR A 39 -17.00 -22.80 16.00
CA THR A 39 -16.07 -23.88 16.39
C THR A 39 -14.67 -23.56 15.90
N ALA A 40 -13.64 -23.99 16.65
CA ALA A 40 -12.27 -24.06 16.17
C ALA A 40 -11.79 -25.51 16.32
N VAL A 41 -11.21 -26.06 15.23
CA VAL A 41 -10.81 -27.47 15.16
C VAL A 41 -9.41 -27.58 14.61
N LYS A 42 -8.54 -28.40 15.23
CA LYS A 42 -7.21 -28.78 14.77
C LYS A 42 -7.16 -30.28 14.47
N GLY A 43 -7.11 -30.63 13.18
CA GLY A 43 -7.31 -32.02 12.77
C GLY A 43 -8.67 -32.55 13.23
N SER A 44 -8.68 -33.57 14.10
CA SER A 44 -9.90 -34.10 14.73
C SER A 44 -10.21 -33.50 16.11
N GLN A 45 -9.30 -32.67 16.65
CA GLN A 45 -9.47 -32.10 18.00
C GLN A 45 -10.29 -30.82 17.94
N GLN A 46 -11.42 -30.80 18.65
CA GLN A 46 -12.18 -29.56 18.88
C GLN A 46 -11.51 -28.72 19.96
N LEU A 47 -11.06 -27.52 19.58
CA LEU A 47 -10.39 -26.57 20.46
C LEU A 47 -11.39 -25.61 21.13
N TYR A 48 -12.46 -25.26 20.40
CA TYR A 48 -13.48 -24.36 20.86
C TYR A 48 -14.85 -24.72 20.26
N SER A 49 -15.89 -24.55 21.06
CA SER A 49 -17.28 -24.54 20.61
C SER A 49 -18.06 -23.55 21.48
N GLY A 50 -18.73 -22.57 20.88
CA GLY A 50 -19.44 -21.52 21.61
C GLY A 50 -19.96 -20.41 20.71
N ASN A 51 -20.43 -19.33 21.32
CA ASN A 51 -21.06 -18.22 20.62
C ASN A 51 -20.11 -17.02 20.33
N ASN A 52 -18.87 -17.05 20.82
CA ASN A 52 -17.94 -15.94 20.70
C ASN A 52 -16.95 -16.14 19.53
N TYR A 53 -17.11 -15.34 18.48
CA TYR A 53 -16.29 -15.39 17.27
C TYR A 53 -14.82 -15.12 17.52
N LEU A 54 -14.52 -14.04 18.27
CA LEU A 54 -13.14 -13.68 18.62
C LEU A 54 -12.46 -14.78 19.43
N GLN A 55 -13.17 -15.39 20.38
CA GLN A 55 -12.63 -16.47 21.19
C GLN A 55 -12.32 -17.72 20.35
N ALA A 56 -13.17 -18.05 19.38
CA ALA A 56 -12.91 -19.14 18.44
C ALA A 56 -11.61 -18.89 17.64
N ILE A 57 -11.43 -17.68 17.10
CA ILE A 57 -10.22 -17.29 16.39
C ILE A 57 -8.98 -17.34 17.30
N ASN A 58 -9.03 -16.73 18.48
CA ASN A 58 -7.89 -16.65 19.39
C ASN A 58 -7.48 -18.03 19.92
N THR A 59 -8.45 -18.90 20.24
CA THR A 59 -8.17 -20.29 20.64
C THR A 59 -7.52 -21.06 19.49
N GLY A 60 -8.02 -20.88 18.26
CA GLY A 60 -7.39 -21.46 17.09
C GLY A 60 -5.97 -20.96 16.88
N LEU A 61 -5.72 -19.66 16.91
CA LEU A 61 -4.40 -19.03 16.74
C LEU A 61 -3.40 -19.48 17.82
N ALA A 62 -3.85 -19.65 19.07
CA ALA A 62 -2.99 -20.12 20.16
C ALA A 62 -2.45 -21.54 19.91
N SER A 63 -3.13 -22.35 19.10
CA SER A 63 -2.71 -23.71 18.75
C SER A 63 -1.87 -23.79 17.47
N VAL A 64 -1.72 -22.68 16.72
CA VAL A 64 -0.96 -22.60 15.46
C VAL A 64 0.49 -22.27 15.75
N ALA A 65 1.39 -23.18 15.41
CA ALA A 65 2.84 -22.97 15.49
C ALA A 65 3.38 -22.18 14.28
N SER A 66 4.65 -21.80 14.32
CA SER A 66 5.34 -21.24 13.16
C SER A 66 5.30 -22.23 11.97
N GLY A 67 5.02 -21.72 10.77
CA GLY A 67 4.84 -22.51 9.56
C GLY A 67 3.43 -23.09 9.38
N GLN A 68 2.58 -23.03 10.39
CA GLN A 68 1.21 -23.54 10.33
C GLN A 68 0.20 -22.48 9.90
N ARG A 69 -0.96 -22.93 9.41
CA ARG A 69 -2.04 -22.11 8.88
C ARG A 69 -3.35 -22.31 9.63
N ILE A 70 -3.99 -21.20 9.97
CA ILE A 70 -5.40 -21.16 10.39
C ILE A 70 -6.25 -20.55 9.28
N SER A 71 -7.36 -21.21 8.94
CA SER A 71 -8.36 -20.71 8.00
C SER A 71 -9.67 -20.40 8.74
N VAL A 72 -10.06 -19.14 8.71
CA VAL A 72 -11.31 -18.64 9.30
C VAL A 72 -12.36 -18.60 8.19
N LEU A 73 -13.20 -19.63 8.12
CA LEU A 73 -14.27 -19.76 7.12
C LEU A 73 -15.55 -19.03 7.57
N ALA A 74 -15.75 -18.93 8.87
CA ALA A 74 -16.87 -18.23 9.47
C ALA A 74 -16.78 -16.71 9.27
N SER A 75 -17.94 -16.05 9.24
CA SER A 75 -18.07 -14.59 9.35
C SER A 75 -18.55 -14.21 10.75
N GLY A 76 -18.12 -13.04 11.24
CA GLY A 76 -18.54 -12.54 12.53
C GLY A 76 -17.90 -11.22 12.89
N SER A 77 -18.31 -10.64 14.02
CA SER A 77 -17.73 -9.40 14.55
C SER A 77 -16.77 -9.70 15.71
N ILE A 78 -15.65 -8.99 15.70
CA ILE A 78 -14.72 -8.95 16.85
C ILE A 78 -14.89 -7.67 17.67
N GLY A 79 -15.82 -6.78 17.27
CA GLY A 79 -16.02 -5.49 17.91
C GLY A 79 -14.73 -4.65 17.95
N ALA A 80 -14.54 -3.88 18.99
CA ALA A 80 -13.36 -3.05 19.25
C ALA A 80 -12.19 -3.87 19.83
N SER A 81 -11.92 -5.05 19.29
CA SER A 81 -10.87 -5.96 19.78
C SER A 81 -9.72 -6.08 18.77
N THR A 82 -8.64 -6.73 19.21
CA THR A 82 -7.43 -6.93 18.40
C THR A 82 -7.05 -8.40 18.34
N ILE A 83 -6.80 -8.90 17.13
CA ILE A 83 -6.17 -10.19 16.87
C ILE A 83 -4.67 -9.95 16.69
N SER A 84 -3.83 -10.61 17.49
CA SER A 84 -2.37 -10.50 17.39
C SER A 84 -1.78 -11.77 16.77
N LEU A 85 -0.97 -11.60 15.72
CA LEU A 85 -0.30 -12.68 15.02
C LEU A 85 1.12 -12.89 15.54
N ASN A 86 1.61 -14.11 15.49
CA ASN A 86 2.96 -14.51 15.92
C ASN A 86 3.85 -14.90 14.75
N ASN A 87 5.14 -15.12 15.04
CA ASN A 87 6.14 -15.50 14.05
C ASN A 87 5.71 -16.71 13.21
N GLY A 88 5.85 -16.59 11.90
CA GLY A 88 5.61 -17.66 10.93
C GLY A 88 4.15 -18.11 10.79
N GLN A 89 3.21 -17.49 11.48
CA GLN A 89 1.79 -17.85 11.35
C GLN A 89 1.21 -17.40 10.02
N THR A 90 0.41 -18.28 9.41
CA THR A 90 -0.45 -17.94 8.28
C THR A 90 -1.89 -17.80 8.78
N PHE A 91 -2.43 -16.60 8.70
CA PHE A 91 -3.80 -16.25 9.10
C PHE A 91 -4.64 -15.94 7.86
N GLU A 92 -5.54 -16.82 7.51
CA GLU A 92 -6.38 -16.74 6.33
C GLU A 92 -7.83 -16.54 6.71
N VAL A 93 -8.49 -15.53 6.15
CA VAL A 93 -9.89 -15.19 6.46
C VAL A 93 -10.72 -15.25 5.20
N CYS A 94 -11.50 -16.31 5.05
CA CYS A 94 -12.37 -16.55 3.91
C CYS A 94 -13.79 -16.01 4.13
N GLY A 95 -14.25 -16.01 5.39
CA GLY A 95 -15.42 -15.27 5.81
C GLY A 95 -15.12 -13.77 5.88
N THR A 96 -16.01 -13.02 6.51
CA THR A 96 -15.85 -11.58 6.74
C THR A 96 -15.66 -11.30 8.23
N ILE A 97 -14.59 -10.56 8.57
CA ILE A 97 -14.41 -10.02 9.92
C ILE A 97 -14.99 -8.60 9.95
N ASP A 98 -15.98 -8.39 10.80
CA ASP A 98 -16.47 -7.06 11.12
C ASP A 98 -15.75 -6.52 12.36
N VAL A 99 -15.28 -5.25 12.28
CA VAL A 99 -14.39 -4.65 13.27
C VAL A 99 -14.90 -3.30 13.76
N GLY A 100 -14.69 -3.02 15.03
CA GLY A 100 -14.99 -1.74 15.66
C GLY A 100 -13.74 -0.89 15.92
N PHE A 101 -13.96 0.32 16.37
CA PHE A 101 -12.92 1.29 16.71
C PHE A 101 -12.18 0.90 18.00
N ASN A 102 -10.86 0.72 17.90
CA ASN A 102 -9.96 0.50 19.04
C ASN A 102 -8.78 1.47 18.94
N SER A 103 -8.84 2.56 19.69
CA SER A 103 -7.90 3.67 19.59
C SER A 103 -6.44 3.22 19.66
N GLY A 104 -5.63 3.64 18.69
CA GLY A 104 -4.20 3.34 18.58
C GLY A 104 -3.87 1.87 18.24
N ARG A 105 -4.88 1.03 17.98
CA ARG A 105 -4.65 -0.40 17.72
C ARG A 105 -5.30 -0.87 16.42
N GLY A 106 -4.59 -1.75 15.74
CA GLY A 106 -5.13 -2.49 14.59
C GLY A 106 -6.09 -3.60 15.01
N ALA A 107 -7.14 -3.81 14.21
CA ALA A 107 -8.02 -4.96 14.40
C ALA A 107 -7.27 -6.28 14.25
N ILE A 108 -6.32 -6.35 13.32
CA ILE A 108 -5.35 -7.44 13.20
C ILE A 108 -3.95 -6.81 13.18
N ARG A 109 -3.02 -7.36 13.98
CA ARG A 109 -1.68 -6.80 14.04
C ARG A 109 -0.56 -7.82 14.16
N ALA A 110 0.64 -7.44 13.69
CA ALA A 110 1.89 -8.13 13.95
C ALA A 110 2.96 -7.09 14.34
N ILE A 111 3.46 -7.17 15.56
CA ILE A 111 4.48 -6.26 16.10
C ILE A 111 5.73 -7.07 16.46
N ASP A 112 6.88 -6.68 15.90
CA ASP A 112 8.16 -7.38 16.08
C ASP A 112 8.07 -8.87 15.68
N LYS A 113 7.51 -9.15 14.49
CA LYS A 113 7.26 -10.52 14.00
C LYS A 113 7.93 -10.77 12.65
N THR A 114 8.30 -12.03 12.45
CA THR A 114 8.93 -12.50 11.20
C THR A 114 8.07 -13.58 10.54
N GLY A 115 7.97 -13.53 9.20
CA GLY A 115 7.35 -14.57 8.39
C GLY A 115 5.83 -14.68 8.51
N VAL A 116 5.16 -13.61 8.94
CA VAL A 116 3.69 -13.57 9.03
C VAL A 116 3.08 -13.51 7.63
N LYS A 117 2.03 -14.28 7.41
CA LYS A 117 1.30 -14.31 6.13
C LYS A 117 -0.20 -14.11 6.36
N ILE A 118 -0.80 -13.24 5.56
CA ILE A 118 -2.26 -13.04 5.48
C ILE A 118 -2.65 -13.20 4.00
N PRO A 119 -2.84 -14.44 3.49
CA PRO A 119 -3.09 -14.65 2.07
C PRO A 119 -4.45 -14.12 1.61
N TYR A 120 -5.46 -14.15 2.48
CA TYR A 120 -6.79 -13.62 2.21
C TYR A 120 -7.37 -12.94 3.44
N LEU A 121 -8.02 -11.80 3.22
CA LEU A 121 -8.79 -11.10 4.24
C LEU A 121 -9.98 -10.39 3.62
N LYS A 122 -11.15 -10.56 4.23
CA LYS A 122 -12.31 -9.69 4.01
C LYS A 122 -12.66 -9.01 5.33
N MET A 123 -12.71 -7.67 5.32
CA MET A 123 -12.96 -6.86 6.52
C MET A 123 -14.03 -5.82 6.24
N THR A 124 -14.90 -5.60 7.23
CA THR A 124 -15.89 -4.51 7.26
C THR A 124 -15.82 -3.77 8.59
N GLY A 125 -16.53 -2.66 8.70
CA GLY A 125 -16.65 -1.89 9.93
C GLY A 125 -15.82 -0.61 9.92
N SER A 126 -15.56 -0.05 11.11
CA SER A 126 -14.85 1.23 11.30
C SER A 126 -13.69 1.08 12.30
N PRO A 127 -12.59 0.43 11.92
CA PRO A 127 -11.44 0.27 12.82
C PRO A 127 -10.72 1.60 13.03
N TYR A 128 -9.89 1.71 14.09
CA TYR A 128 -8.85 2.74 14.11
C TYR A 128 -7.81 2.44 13.02
N PHE A 129 -7.25 1.21 13.00
CA PHE A 129 -6.50 0.61 11.88
C PHE A 129 -7.07 -0.77 11.56
N GLY A 130 -7.28 -1.10 10.30
CA GLY A 130 -7.66 -2.46 9.88
C GLY A 130 -6.54 -3.44 10.15
N LEU A 131 -5.38 -3.24 9.50
CA LEU A 131 -4.14 -3.97 9.78
C LEU A 131 -3.08 -3.01 10.35
N GLN A 132 -2.30 -3.48 11.33
CA GLN A 132 -1.21 -2.72 11.94
C GLN A 132 0.07 -3.54 12.02
N PHE A 133 1.17 -2.95 11.54
CA PHE A 133 2.48 -3.58 11.50
C PHE A 133 3.56 -2.65 12.04
N SER A 134 4.55 -3.23 12.75
CA SER A 134 5.76 -2.55 13.19
C SER A 134 6.85 -3.57 13.44
N GLY A 135 8.09 -3.31 13.02
CA GLY A 135 9.21 -4.22 13.23
C GLY A 135 9.02 -5.58 12.55
N VAL A 136 8.25 -5.66 11.46
CA VAL A 136 8.01 -6.91 10.75
C VAL A 136 9.09 -7.19 9.73
N LYS A 137 9.41 -8.49 9.60
CA LYS A 137 10.31 -9.01 8.57
C LYS A 137 9.62 -10.12 7.80
N ASP A 138 9.79 -10.16 6.47
CA ASP A 138 9.22 -11.19 5.59
C ASP A 138 7.69 -11.30 5.73
N LEU A 139 6.99 -10.15 5.76
CA LEU A 139 5.53 -10.07 5.80
C LEU A 139 4.95 -10.30 4.41
N THR A 140 3.93 -11.15 4.30
CA THR A 140 3.20 -11.36 3.05
C THR A 140 1.71 -11.12 3.26
N LEU A 141 1.16 -10.17 2.52
CA LEU A 141 -0.27 -9.93 2.37
C LEU A 141 -0.67 -10.36 0.95
N GLY A 142 -1.70 -11.18 0.81
CA GLY A 142 -2.18 -11.65 -0.49
C GLY A 142 -3.32 -10.78 -1.04
N THR A 143 -4.53 -11.33 -1.08
CA THR A 143 -5.74 -10.61 -1.48
C THR A 143 -6.45 -10.06 -0.25
N ILE A 144 -6.38 -8.76 -0.07
CA ILE A 144 -6.95 -8.06 1.08
C ILE A 144 -8.08 -7.16 0.58
N ASN A 145 -9.31 -7.39 1.05
CA ASN A 145 -10.48 -6.62 0.70
C ASN A 145 -11.07 -5.98 1.97
N MET A 146 -11.07 -4.68 2.03
CA MET A 146 -11.62 -3.92 3.13
C MET A 146 -12.73 -2.99 2.62
N ALA A 147 -13.95 -3.20 3.08
CA ALA A 147 -15.10 -2.31 2.88
C ALA A 147 -15.38 -1.60 4.22
N LEU A 148 -14.69 -0.50 4.43
CA LEU A 148 -14.73 0.25 5.69
C LEU A 148 -15.78 1.37 5.62
N SER A 149 -16.28 1.77 6.77
CA SER A 149 -17.12 2.97 6.91
C SER A 149 -16.37 4.16 7.50
N ASP A 150 -15.17 3.93 8.03
CA ASP A 150 -14.24 4.92 8.55
C ASP A 150 -12.88 4.27 8.87
N GLY A 151 -11.94 5.05 9.43
CA GLY A 151 -10.64 4.59 9.90
C GLY A 151 -9.59 4.46 8.79
N LEU A 152 -8.52 3.72 9.07
CA LEU A 152 -7.40 3.50 8.16
C LEU A 152 -7.30 2.01 7.80
N GLY A 153 -7.06 1.70 6.53
CA GLY A 153 -6.95 0.32 6.08
C GLY A 153 -5.71 -0.39 6.62
N ILE A 154 -4.53 -0.15 6.05
CA ILE A 154 -3.27 -0.78 6.44
C ILE A 154 -2.30 0.27 6.95
N ARG A 155 -1.82 0.09 8.18
CA ARG A 155 -0.86 0.97 8.87
C ARG A 155 0.44 0.24 9.15
N PHE A 156 1.58 0.84 8.75
CA PHE A 156 2.89 0.58 9.34
C PHE A 156 3.22 1.72 10.29
N ASP A 157 3.61 1.41 11.52
CA ASP A 157 3.79 2.44 12.54
C ASP A 157 5.00 3.33 12.26
N ARG A 158 4.82 4.63 12.39
CA ARG A 158 5.84 5.64 12.19
C ARG A 158 7.00 5.50 13.17
N ASP A 159 6.69 5.39 14.44
CA ASP A 159 7.65 5.45 15.55
C ASP A 159 8.08 4.04 16.01
N GLY A 160 7.74 3.02 15.22
CA GLY A 160 8.09 1.64 15.46
C GLY A 160 9.46 1.26 14.91
N LYS A 161 9.85 0.00 15.12
CA LYS A 161 11.07 -0.57 14.55
C LYS A 161 10.97 -0.64 13.02
N PRO A 162 12.10 -0.58 12.31
CA PRO A 162 12.14 -0.75 10.85
C PRO A 162 11.54 -2.08 10.39
N ASN A 163 10.93 -2.04 9.22
CA ASN A 163 10.34 -3.20 8.55
C ASN A 163 11.21 -3.62 7.37
N SER A 164 11.18 -4.90 6.99
CA SER A 164 11.92 -5.37 5.81
C SER A 164 11.20 -6.50 5.07
N ASN A 165 11.43 -6.59 3.75
CA ASN A 165 10.89 -7.62 2.89
C ASN A 165 9.36 -7.74 3.01
N VAL A 166 8.66 -6.65 2.75
CA VAL A 166 7.18 -6.61 2.78
C VAL A 166 6.64 -6.84 1.38
N VAL A 167 5.78 -7.84 1.25
CA VAL A 167 5.08 -8.17 0.01
C VAL A 167 3.58 -7.98 0.19
N MET A 168 2.98 -7.17 -0.66
CA MET A 168 1.53 -6.98 -0.75
C MET A 168 1.06 -7.39 -2.14
N GLY A 169 0.10 -8.30 -2.20
CA GLY A 169 -0.57 -8.70 -3.42
C GLY A 169 -1.56 -7.63 -3.88
N THR A 170 -2.83 -7.98 -3.97
CA THR A 170 -3.91 -7.05 -4.32
C THR A 170 -4.59 -6.55 -3.05
N ILE A 171 -4.47 -5.26 -2.80
CA ILE A 171 -5.07 -4.56 -1.67
C ILE A 171 -6.21 -3.69 -2.20
N THR A 172 -7.44 -3.99 -1.82
CA THR A 172 -8.63 -3.20 -2.17
C THR A 172 -9.21 -2.60 -0.89
N VAL A 173 -9.32 -1.28 -0.85
CA VAL A 173 -9.91 -0.56 0.30
C VAL A 173 -10.95 0.43 -0.21
N THR A 174 -12.13 0.37 0.36
CA THR A 174 -13.21 1.32 0.07
C THR A 174 -13.72 1.95 1.36
N GLY A 175 -14.09 3.23 1.31
CA GLY A 175 -14.76 3.93 2.41
C GLY A 175 -13.89 4.26 3.63
N ALA A 176 -12.58 4.10 3.58
CA ALA A 176 -11.70 4.51 4.67
C ALA A 176 -11.71 6.04 4.84
N GLY A 177 -11.93 6.53 6.06
CA GLY A 177 -11.90 7.96 6.37
C GLY A 177 -10.49 8.57 6.29
N SER A 178 -9.46 7.78 6.57
CA SER A 178 -8.04 8.14 6.45
C SER A 178 -7.41 7.45 5.23
N HIS A 179 -6.20 6.85 5.35
CA HIS A 179 -5.49 6.20 4.25
C HIS A 179 -6.01 4.79 3.95
N ALA A 180 -6.00 4.38 2.67
CA ALA A 180 -6.18 2.97 2.34
C ALA A 180 -4.94 2.16 2.76
N VAL A 181 -3.73 2.62 2.39
CA VAL A 181 -2.46 2.02 2.79
C VAL A 181 -1.47 3.12 3.16
N GLU A 182 -0.93 3.03 4.36
CA GLU A 182 0.15 3.90 4.85
C GLU A 182 1.36 3.07 5.27
N THR A 183 2.49 3.27 4.59
CA THR A 183 3.73 2.58 4.92
C THR A 183 4.74 3.52 5.58
N TRP A 184 5.50 2.99 6.54
CA TRP A 184 6.61 3.65 7.21
C TRP A 184 7.79 2.71 7.41
N ASN A 185 9.00 3.26 7.19
CA ASN A 185 10.27 2.61 7.57
C ASN A 185 10.44 1.21 6.97
N ILE A 186 10.18 1.04 5.67
CA ILE A 186 10.31 -0.27 5.00
C ILE A 186 11.55 -0.27 4.10
N ASP A 187 12.39 -1.28 4.25
CA ASP A 187 13.44 -1.62 3.29
C ASP A 187 13.04 -2.88 2.52
N GLY A 188 12.78 -2.75 1.22
CA GLY A 188 12.25 -3.82 0.38
C GLY A 188 10.73 -3.95 0.48
N LEU A 189 10.03 -3.10 -0.28
CA LEU A 189 8.58 -3.14 -0.44
C LEU A 189 8.21 -3.61 -1.85
N THR A 190 7.38 -4.63 -1.95
CA THR A 190 6.78 -5.07 -3.22
C THR A 190 5.26 -5.03 -3.10
N VAL A 191 4.61 -4.32 -4.01
CA VAL A 191 3.14 -4.20 -4.06
C VAL A 191 2.68 -4.56 -5.47
N THR A 192 1.78 -5.53 -5.61
CA THR A 192 1.17 -5.83 -6.91
C THR A 192 0.19 -4.74 -7.28
N SER A 193 -0.78 -4.44 -6.43
CA SER A 193 -1.74 -3.36 -6.65
C SER A 193 -2.37 -2.84 -5.37
N VAL A 194 -2.63 -1.53 -5.34
CA VAL A 194 -3.53 -0.88 -4.37
C VAL A 194 -4.68 -0.27 -5.17
N ILE A 195 -5.90 -0.69 -4.84
CA ILE A 195 -7.15 -0.18 -5.41
C ILE A 195 -7.91 0.53 -4.29
N ALA A 196 -8.04 1.84 -4.39
CA ALA A 196 -8.67 2.68 -3.38
C ALA A 196 -9.89 3.40 -3.96
N LYS A 197 -11.01 3.37 -3.25
CA LYS A 197 -12.23 4.05 -3.67
C LYS A 197 -12.90 4.75 -2.49
N ASP A 198 -13.33 6.00 -2.69
CA ASP A 198 -14.00 6.80 -1.67
C ASP A 198 -13.18 6.85 -0.35
N VAL A 199 -11.90 7.22 -0.46
CA VAL A 199 -10.93 7.25 0.64
C VAL A 199 -10.61 8.71 0.96
N GLY A 200 -10.71 9.07 2.24
CA GLY A 200 -10.56 10.45 2.70
C GLY A 200 -9.15 11.03 2.50
N GLU A 201 -8.12 10.20 2.68
CA GLU A 201 -6.72 10.60 2.55
C GLU A 201 -6.01 9.85 1.41
N CYS A 202 -4.86 9.19 1.62
CA CYS A 202 -4.14 8.60 0.49
C CYS A 202 -4.67 7.21 0.08
N GLY A 203 -4.58 6.92 -1.23
CA GLY A 203 -4.67 5.54 -1.71
C GLY A 203 -3.45 4.75 -1.26
N LEU A 204 -2.25 5.17 -1.67
CA LEU A 204 -0.99 4.63 -1.18
C LEU A 204 -0.08 5.79 -0.72
N LEU A 205 0.25 5.80 0.54
CA LEU A 205 1.22 6.71 1.15
C LEU A 205 2.50 5.94 1.49
N ILE A 206 3.62 6.33 0.88
CA ILE A 206 4.92 5.70 1.10
C ILE A 206 5.84 6.70 1.82
N GLN A 207 6.32 6.32 3.00
CA GLN A 207 7.11 7.19 3.86
C GLN A 207 8.38 6.49 4.37
N ASN A 208 9.51 7.19 4.34
CA ASN A 208 10.80 6.67 4.78
C ASN A 208 11.05 5.20 4.35
N THR A 209 10.71 4.92 3.10
CA THR A 209 10.75 3.57 2.50
C THR A 209 11.70 3.59 1.31
N ARG A 210 12.47 2.54 1.14
CA ARG A 210 13.41 2.37 0.03
C ARG A 210 13.32 0.98 -0.57
N ASN A 211 13.92 0.80 -1.75
CA ASN A 211 13.88 -0.46 -2.50
C ASN A 211 12.44 -0.92 -2.74
N ALA A 212 11.58 0.00 -3.22
CA ALA A 212 10.16 -0.26 -3.44
C ALA A 212 9.85 -0.56 -4.91
N LYS A 213 8.97 -1.53 -5.12
CA LYS A 213 8.37 -1.87 -6.43
C LYS A 213 6.85 -1.92 -6.29
N VAL A 214 6.14 -1.12 -7.08
CA VAL A 214 4.67 -1.04 -7.05
C VAL A 214 4.15 -1.21 -8.47
N GLY A 215 3.32 -2.21 -8.72
CA GLY A 215 2.72 -2.45 -10.04
C GLY A 215 1.64 -1.43 -10.36
N LEU A 216 0.63 -1.30 -9.52
CA LEU A 216 -0.51 -0.41 -9.78
C LEU A 216 -0.95 0.31 -8.50
N VAL A 217 -1.21 1.62 -8.63
CA VAL A 217 -2.04 2.38 -7.69
C VAL A 217 -3.24 2.92 -8.45
N ASP A 218 -4.44 2.47 -8.13
CA ASP A 218 -5.69 2.88 -8.79
C ASP A 218 -6.63 3.52 -7.77
N GLY A 219 -6.87 4.82 -7.93
CA GLY A 219 -7.73 5.62 -7.07
C GLY A 219 -8.94 6.16 -7.79
N THR A 220 -10.11 6.01 -7.18
CA THR A 220 -11.34 6.69 -7.60
C THR A 220 -11.91 7.44 -6.40
N ASN A 221 -12.07 8.77 -6.54
CA ASN A 221 -12.54 9.63 -5.47
C ASN A 221 -11.70 9.48 -4.18
N VAL A 222 -10.37 9.53 -4.34
CA VAL A 222 -9.39 9.42 -3.25
C VAL A 222 -8.87 10.80 -2.87
N ALA A 223 -8.45 10.98 -1.62
CA ALA A 223 -7.96 12.24 -1.08
C ALA A 223 -9.01 13.34 -1.10
N THR A 224 -10.25 13.00 -0.74
CA THR A 224 -11.36 13.97 -0.67
C THR A 224 -11.19 14.96 0.48
N GLY A 225 -10.37 14.64 1.47
CA GLY A 225 -9.84 15.58 2.43
C GLY A 225 -8.78 16.50 1.83
N THR A 226 -8.11 17.29 2.65
CA THR A 226 -7.07 18.22 2.19
C THR A 226 -5.67 17.64 2.36
N GLY A 227 -4.75 17.96 1.44
CA GLY A 227 -3.31 17.68 1.61
C GLY A 227 -2.82 16.29 1.22
N TYR A 228 -3.68 15.45 0.64
CA TYR A 228 -3.35 14.06 0.31
C TYR A 228 -3.49 13.77 -1.20
N ALA A 229 -3.21 12.53 -1.60
CA ALA A 229 -3.18 12.12 -3.01
C ALA A 229 -3.51 10.63 -3.18
N THR A 230 -3.87 10.22 -4.39
CA THR A 230 -3.96 8.80 -4.73
C THR A 230 -2.63 8.07 -4.49
N LEU A 231 -1.50 8.66 -4.94
CA LEU A 231 -0.14 8.23 -4.57
C LEU A 231 0.60 9.39 -3.92
N ARG A 232 1.15 9.15 -2.74
CA ARG A 232 1.97 10.16 -2.05
C ARG A 232 3.29 9.57 -1.57
N PHE A 233 4.38 10.32 -1.81
CA PHE A 233 5.68 10.13 -1.19
C PHE A 233 5.91 11.23 -0.17
N ALA A 234 6.35 10.87 1.03
CA ALA A 234 6.64 11.85 2.08
C ALA A 234 7.77 11.38 3.01
N ASN A 235 8.29 12.31 3.81
CA ASN A 235 9.19 12.03 4.92
C ASN A 235 10.43 11.20 4.50
N GLN A 236 11.23 11.79 3.62
CA GLN A 236 12.50 11.22 3.15
C GLN A 236 12.35 9.86 2.44
N ASN A 237 11.19 9.62 1.82
CA ASN A 237 10.98 8.39 1.04
C ASN A 237 12.02 8.28 -0.08
N GLY A 238 12.61 7.11 -0.27
CA GLY A 238 13.64 6.83 -1.27
C GLY A 238 15.05 7.26 -0.89
N ARG A 239 15.25 7.86 0.31
CA ARG A 239 16.55 8.32 0.79
C ARG A 239 17.42 7.17 1.29
N TYR A 240 18.68 7.15 0.88
CA TYR A 240 19.69 6.25 1.43
C TYR A 240 20.41 6.89 2.63
N ALA A 241 21.17 6.08 3.38
CA ALA A 241 21.85 6.53 4.60
C ALA A 241 22.89 7.63 4.35
N ASP A 242 23.48 7.68 3.16
CA ASP A 242 24.39 8.73 2.71
C ASP A 242 23.70 10.05 2.31
N GLY A 243 22.37 10.09 2.42
CA GLY A 243 21.56 11.25 2.04
C GLY A 243 21.19 11.31 0.56
N SER A 244 21.66 10.38 -0.27
CA SER A 244 21.38 10.33 -1.70
C SER A 244 19.98 9.79 -2.00
N TYR A 245 19.51 10.06 -3.24
CA TYR A 245 18.23 9.60 -3.76
C TYR A 245 18.41 8.88 -5.12
N PRO A 246 19.13 7.74 -5.18
CA PRO A 246 19.20 6.98 -6.42
C PRO A 246 17.81 6.43 -6.75
N ALA A 247 17.57 6.07 -8.02
CA ALA A 247 16.31 5.47 -8.45
C ALA A 247 16.10 4.11 -7.78
N ASN A 248 15.26 4.07 -6.74
CA ASN A 248 15.02 2.87 -5.93
C ASN A 248 13.53 2.65 -5.60
N VAL A 249 12.67 3.62 -5.94
CA VAL A 249 11.21 3.51 -5.79
C VAL A 249 10.58 3.46 -7.18
N ASN A 250 10.21 2.27 -7.63
CA ASN A 250 9.75 2.03 -8.99
C ASN A 250 8.24 1.74 -8.99
N ILE A 251 7.48 2.50 -9.78
CA ILE A 251 6.03 2.38 -9.89
C ILE A 251 5.68 2.19 -11.37
N ASP A 252 4.97 1.10 -11.69
CA ASP A 252 4.64 0.83 -13.07
C ASP A 252 3.47 1.70 -13.56
N LYS A 253 2.42 1.85 -12.74
CA LYS A 253 1.24 2.61 -13.15
C LYS A 253 0.53 3.31 -11.99
N VAL A 254 0.13 4.56 -12.22
CA VAL A 254 -0.79 5.31 -11.34
C VAL A 254 -2.02 5.72 -12.13
N VAL A 255 -3.19 5.40 -11.59
CA VAL A 255 -4.49 5.83 -12.12
C VAL A 255 -5.21 6.59 -11.03
N SER A 256 -5.69 7.80 -11.34
CA SER A 256 -6.47 8.60 -10.39
C SER A 256 -7.63 9.28 -11.11
N ARG A 257 -8.83 9.11 -10.56
CA ARG A 257 -10.07 9.67 -11.14
C ARG A 257 -10.83 10.44 -10.08
N GLY A 258 -10.94 11.76 -10.27
CA GLY A 258 -11.55 12.64 -9.28
C GLY A 258 -10.79 12.70 -7.96
N GLY A 259 -11.47 13.09 -6.88
CA GLY A 259 -10.88 13.26 -5.55
C GLY A 259 -9.94 14.46 -5.46
N GLY A 260 -8.96 14.39 -4.56
CA GLY A 260 -7.96 15.42 -4.34
C GLY A 260 -6.81 15.37 -5.35
N ARG A 261 -5.55 15.24 -4.88
CA ARG A 261 -4.39 15.13 -5.77
C ARG A 261 -4.28 13.75 -6.40
N GLY A 262 -3.73 13.69 -7.62
CA GLY A 262 -3.36 12.43 -8.25
C GLY A 262 -2.05 11.88 -7.66
N ILE A 263 -0.97 12.64 -7.81
CA ILE A 263 0.37 12.31 -7.29
C ILE A 263 0.89 13.46 -6.45
N PHE A 264 1.48 13.15 -5.29
CA PHE A 264 2.10 14.14 -4.42
C PHE A 264 3.45 13.63 -3.87
N CYS A 265 4.52 14.30 -4.24
CA CYS A 265 5.84 14.11 -3.65
C CYS A 265 6.19 15.31 -2.77
N VAL A 266 6.60 15.07 -1.51
CA VAL A 266 6.83 16.12 -0.53
C VAL A 266 7.85 15.70 0.55
N SER A 267 8.33 16.67 1.31
CA SER A 267 9.15 16.48 2.52
C SER A 267 10.41 15.66 2.27
N GLU A 268 11.26 16.19 1.37
CA GLU A 268 12.56 15.61 1.03
C GLU A 268 12.48 14.16 0.56
N SER A 269 11.48 13.83 -0.24
CA SER A 269 11.32 12.50 -0.83
C SER A 269 11.93 12.45 -2.24
N GLY A 270 12.14 11.24 -2.77
CA GLY A 270 12.66 11.13 -4.12
C GLY A 270 13.11 9.73 -4.53
N GLY A 271 14.07 9.66 -5.46
CA GLY A 271 14.52 8.40 -6.03
C GLY A 271 13.40 7.61 -6.70
N ALA A 272 12.37 8.29 -7.23
CA ALA A 272 11.15 7.66 -7.71
C ALA A 272 11.07 7.68 -9.24
N VAL A 273 10.73 6.52 -9.81
CA VAL A 273 10.45 6.37 -11.24
C VAL A 273 9.03 5.85 -11.42
N ILE A 274 8.17 6.64 -12.05
CA ILE A 274 6.79 6.27 -12.40
C ILE A 274 6.73 6.09 -13.91
N LYS A 275 6.49 4.86 -14.38
CA LYS A 275 6.53 4.55 -15.82
C LYS A 275 5.33 5.11 -16.58
N ASN A 276 4.13 5.05 -15.99
CA ASN A 276 2.92 5.49 -16.68
C ASN A 276 1.88 6.06 -15.71
N ILE A 277 1.18 7.10 -16.14
CA ILE A 277 0.09 7.71 -15.37
C ILE A 277 -1.17 7.89 -16.19
N TYR A 278 -2.32 7.82 -15.54
CA TYR A 278 -3.60 8.28 -16.07
C TYR A 278 -4.33 9.04 -14.95
N LEU A 279 -4.29 10.37 -15.04
CA LEU A 279 -4.87 11.25 -14.01
C LEU A 279 -5.98 12.06 -14.67
N SER A 280 -7.16 12.09 -14.06
CA SER A 280 -8.31 12.78 -14.61
C SER A 280 -9.14 13.48 -13.53
N ASN A 281 -9.43 14.76 -13.76
CA ASN A 281 -10.32 15.55 -12.92
C ASN A 281 -9.94 15.55 -11.43
N ASN A 282 -8.65 15.49 -11.12
CA ASN A 282 -8.17 15.61 -9.74
C ASN A 282 -8.37 17.05 -9.24
N GLY A 283 -8.98 17.21 -8.07
CA GLY A 283 -9.53 18.50 -7.64
C GLY A 283 -8.52 19.57 -7.24
N ASN A 284 -7.36 19.19 -6.66
CA ASN A 284 -6.37 20.16 -6.16
C ASN A 284 -5.20 20.32 -7.14
N ASN A 285 -4.30 19.32 -7.17
CA ASN A 285 -3.26 19.22 -8.19
C ASN A 285 -3.37 17.86 -8.84
N ALA A 286 -3.26 17.75 -10.16
CA ALA A 286 -3.07 16.46 -10.79
C ALA A 286 -1.75 15.86 -10.33
N ILE A 287 -0.68 16.67 -10.30
CA ILE A 287 0.64 16.32 -9.78
C ILE A 287 1.16 17.50 -8.96
N LEU A 288 1.68 17.23 -7.76
CA LEU A 288 2.48 18.18 -6.98
C LEU A 288 3.81 17.53 -6.60
N ILE A 289 4.91 18.16 -7.00
CA ILE A 289 6.27 17.78 -6.62
C ILE A 289 6.88 18.96 -5.88
N GLU A 290 7.06 18.82 -4.57
CA GLU A 290 7.49 19.89 -3.66
C GLU A 290 8.63 19.42 -2.76
N ASN A 291 9.79 20.05 -2.86
CA ASN A 291 11.01 19.64 -2.13
C ASN A 291 11.31 18.14 -2.32
N CYS A 292 11.35 17.71 -3.58
CA CYS A 292 11.65 16.34 -3.97
C CYS A 292 12.85 16.27 -4.91
N TYR A 293 13.51 15.11 -4.92
CA TYR A 293 14.81 14.93 -5.54
C TYR A 293 14.83 13.65 -6.39
N ASN A 294 15.30 13.76 -7.64
CA ASN A 294 15.39 12.64 -8.57
C ASN A 294 14.06 11.89 -8.74
N VAL A 295 13.06 12.58 -9.32
CA VAL A 295 11.74 12.00 -9.63
C VAL A 295 11.52 12.03 -11.14
N ALA A 296 11.21 10.88 -11.72
CA ALA A 296 10.90 10.74 -13.14
C ALA A 296 9.49 10.20 -13.35
N ILE A 297 8.70 10.89 -14.19
CA ILE A 297 7.43 10.37 -14.75
C ILE A 297 7.64 10.20 -16.24
N GLN A 298 7.64 8.93 -16.70
CA GLN A 298 8.15 8.56 -18.02
C GLN A 298 7.08 8.50 -19.12
N GLY A 299 5.79 8.53 -18.73
CA GLY A 299 4.71 8.47 -19.72
C GLY A 299 3.33 8.63 -19.11
N GLY A 300 2.34 8.75 -19.98
CA GLY A 300 0.93 8.80 -19.63
C GLY A 300 0.28 10.16 -19.81
N LYS A 301 -0.89 10.34 -19.18
CA LYS A 301 -1.77 11.48 -19.46
C LYS A 301 -2.32 12.10 -18.20
N VAL A 302 -2.47 13.43 -18.25
CA VAL A 302 -3.26 14.25 -17.31
C VAL A 302 -4.37 14.92 -18.11
N ASN A 303 -5.63 14.71 -17.73
CA ASN A 303 -6.81 15.27 -18.41
C ASN A 303 -7.66 16.07 -17.44
N GLY A 304 -7.65 17.40 -17.60
CA GLY A 304 -8.41 18.32 -16.75
C GLY A 304 -8.02 18.28 -15.27
N GLY A 305 -8.82 18.94 -14.45
CA GLY A 305 -8.61 19.04 -13.00
C GLY A 305 -7.57 20.08 -12.60
N GLY A 306 -6.90 19.87 -11.47
CA GLY A 306 -5.88 20.76 -10.92
C GLY A 306 -4.55 20.70 -11.68
N GLU A 307 -3.71 21.71 -11.51
CA GLU A 307 -2.45 21.89 -12.22
C GLU A 307 -1.43 20.75 -11.97
N VAL A 308 -0.48 20.61 -12.88
CA VAL A 308 0.80 19.93 -12.67
C VAL A 308 1.78 20.95 -12.11
N ARG A 309 2.18 20.82 -10.87
CA ARG A 309 3.00 21.81 -10.18
C ARG A 309 4.31 21.24 -9.67
N ILE A 310 5.40 21.92 -10.01
CA ILE A 310 6.70 21.78 -9.36
C ILE A 310 6.87 22.98 -8.45
N SER A 311 7.22 22.72 -7.18
CA SER A 311 7.28 23.75 -6.14
C SER A 311 8.43 23.47 -5.17
N ALA A 312 8.70 24.43 -4.31
CA ALA A 312 9.54 24.26 -3.14
C ALA A 312 9.11 25.23 -2.05
N ARG A 313 9.15 24.77 -0.82
CA ARG A 313 9.06 25.59 0.38
C ARG A 313 10.46 25.91 0.89
N SER A 314 10.60 27.02 1.59
CA SER A 314 11.91 27.54 2.03
C SER A 314 12.55 26.75 3.16
N GLU A 315 11.80 25.95 3.88
CA GLU A 315 12.31 25.15 4.98
C GLU A 315 13.15 23.93 4.56
N PHE A 316 13.10 23.57 3.27
CA PHE A 316 13.85 22.46 2.70
C PHE A 316 14.69 22.90 1.50
N ALA A 317 15.66 22.11 1.10
CA ALA A 317 16.40 22.31 -0.13
C ALA A 317 15.44 22.33 -1.34
N ASN A 318 15.80 23.13 -2.36
CA ASN A 318 14.96 23.29 -3.54
C ASN A 318 14.76 21.95 -4.29
N THR A 319 13.62 21.81 -4.94
CA THR A 319 13.30 20.68 -5.81
C THR A 319 14.31 20.58 -6.95
N ARG A 320 14.81 19.37 -7.23
CA ARG A 320 15.85 19.14 -8.24
C ARG A 320 15.77 17.77 -8.90
N ASP A 321 16.37 17.69 -10.10
CA ASP A 321 16.48 16.43 -10.86
C ASP A 321 15.10 15.83 -11.20
N ILE A 322 14.17 16.65 -11.69
CA ILE A 322 12.82 16.20 -12.04
C ILE A 322 12.70 16.03 -13.56
N SER A 323 12.15 14.90 -13.97
CA SER A 323 11.88 14.59 -15.38
C SER A 323 10.41 14.24 -15.59
N LEU A 324 9.71 15.01 -16.44
CA LEU A 324 8.33 14.75 -16.81
C LEU A 324 8.22 14.56 -18.32
N ALA A 325 7.83 13.36 -18.77
CA ALA A 325 7.57 13.02 -20.16
C ALA A 325 6.11 12.56 -20.30
N ILE A 326 5.17 13.49 -20.30
CA ILE A 326 3.73 13.22 -20.20
C ILE A 326 2.90 14.08 -21.18
N GLU A 327 1.69 13.62 -21.48
CA GLU A 327 0.68 14.41 -22.18
C GLU A 327 -0.23 15.11 -21.15
N VAL A 328 -0.38 16.43 -21.26
CA VAL A 328 -1.22 17.23 -20.36
C VAL A 328 -2.24 18.02 -21.19
N ASN A 329 -3.52 17.76 -20.91
CA ASN A 329 -4.64 18.36 -21.62
C ASN A 329 -5.55 19.16 -20.69
N SER A 330 -5.99 20.33 -21.18
CA SER A 330 -6.92 21.22 -20.46
C SER A 330 -6.44 21.58 -19.05
N ASN A 331 -5.13 21.89 -18.93
CA ASN A 331 -4.48 22.13 -17.64
C ASN A 331 -3.27 23.06 -17.78
N THR A 332 -2.64 23.37 -16.65
CA THR A 332 -1.41 24.16 -16.56
C THR A 332 -0.28 23.29 -16.02
N VAL A 333 0.91 23.42 -16.61
CA VAL A 333 2.17 22.93 -16.00
C VAL A 333 2.90 24.15 -15.46
N ARG A 334 3.12 24.20 -14.16
CA ARG A 334 3.74 25.36 -13.50
C ARG A 334 4.93 24.96 -12.65
N GLU A 335 5.99 25.74 -12.78
CA GLU A 335 7.19 25.69 -11.94
C GLU A 335 7.30 27.01 -11.16
N SER A 336 7.35 26.94 -9.83
CA SER A 336 7.51 28.11 -8.97
C SER A 336 7.78 27.72 -7.51
N PRO A 337 8.96 28.04 -6.97
CA PRO A 337 10.14 28.64 -7.63
C PRO A 337 10.73 27.70 -8.68
N CYS A 338 11.65 28.22 -9.50
CA CYS A 338 12.40 27.40 -10.46
C CYS A 338 13.21 26.34 -9.73
N GLY A 339 13.08 25.10 -10.15
CA GLY A 339 13.89 23.99 -9.63
C GLY A 339 15.26 23.91 -10.28
N GLN A 340 16.01 22.87 -9.93
CA GLN A 340 17.34 22.62 -10.48
C GLN A 340 17.34 21.35 -11.33
N ASN A 341 17.99 21.41 -12.51
CA ASN A 341 18.12 20.28 -13.43
C ASN A 341 16.75 19.67 -13.81
N MET A 342 15.85 20.48 -14.32
CA MET A 342 14.50 20.08 -14.75
C MET A 342 14.50 19.63 -16.20
N LYS A 343 13.73 18.58 -16.52
CA LYS A 343 13.55 18.04 -17.88
C LYS A 343 12.05 17.88 -18.17
N PHE A 344 11.52 18.76 -19.03
CA PHE A 344 10.12 18.73 -19.41
C PHE A 344 9.95 18.34 -20.88
N ASN A 345 9.27 17.21 -21.14
CA ASN A 345 8.78 16.79 -22.45
C ASN A 345 7.26 16.70 -22.36
N ILE A 346 6.62 17.83 -22.37
CA ILE A 346 5.16 17.94 -22.19
C ILE A 346 4.51 17.99 -23.59
N LYS A 347 3.59 17.07 -23.83
CA LYS A 347 2.72 17.03 -25.00
C LYS A 347 1.31 17.48 -24.63
N GLY A 348 0.44 17.67 -25.63
CA GLY A 348 -0.96 18.09 -25.44
C GLY A 348 -1.14 19.59 -25.56
N ASN A 349 -2.20 20.11 -24.94
CA ASN A 349 -2.59 21.51 -25.03
C ASN A 349 -2.44 22.30 -23.72
N ALA A 350 -1.55 21.85 -22.84
CA ALA A 350 -1.29 22.51 -21.57
C ALA A 350 -0.73 23.93 -21.75
N LYS A 351 -1.12 24.85 -20.85
CA LYS A 351 -0.40 26.12 -20.69
C LYS A 351 0.89 25.85 -19.89
N LEU A 352 2.03 26.25 -20.43
CA LEU A 352 3.32 26.07 -19.79
C LEU A 352 3.78 27.36 -19.11
N ASN A 353 4.00 27.32 -17.80
CA ASN A 353 4.59 28.37 -16.98
C ASN A 353 5.81 27.77 -16.25
N ILE A 354 6.82 27.43 -17.04
CA ILE A 354 8.05 26.76 -16.60
C ILE A 354 9.26 27.68 -16.81
N CYS A 355 10.29 27.49 -16.05
CA CYS A 355 11.53 28.25 -16.16
C CYS A 355 12.40 27.71 -17.30
#